data_57f9aa837995d7fcf332358cd792f4df
#
_entry.id   57f9aa837995d7fcf332358cd792f4df
#
_cell.length_a   1.000
_cell.length_b   1.000
_cell.length_c   1.000
_cell.angle_alpha   90.00
_cell.angle_beta   90.00
_cell.angle_gamma   90.00
#
_symmetry.space_group_name_H-M   'P 1'
#
loop_
_entity.id
_entity.type
_entity.pdbx_description
1 polymer ?
#
loop_
_entity_poly.entity_id
_entity_poly.type
_entity_poly.pdbx_seq_one_letter_code
_entity_poly.pdbx_strand_id
1 'polypeptide(L)'
;RWLAINPGNAVGELAGDKTVDPAFGLEAVWIDSALREQAQIQGFTVVEASTVVATHLNHLIGQFASELFGRQETQQLLDRVSQEMPKLTEDFVPGVVSLTTLHKVLQNLLAERVSIRDMRTIVETLAEHAPAQSDPYELTTVVRVALGRAITQQWFPGNGEIQVIGLDTQLERLLLQALQGGGGLEPGLADRLLEQARQALQRQEMLSAPPVLLVNHALRPLLARFLRRSLPQLVVLSNLEINDDRQIRMTSTIGAA
;
A
#
# COMPACT_ATOMS: atom_id res chain seq x y z
N ARG A 1 7.51 26.54 17.81
CA ARG A 1 7.12 26.88 16.43
C ARG A 1 5.96 26.03 15.99
N TRP A 2 5.15 26.57 15.09
CA TRP A 2 3.98 25.94 14.51
C TRP A 2 4.13 25.88 12.99
N LEU A 3 3.67 24.82 12.37
CA LEU A 3 3.61 24.67 10.92
C LEU A 3 2.18 24.90 10.46
N ALA A 4 1.98 25.91 9.63
CA ALA A 4 0.70 26.19 8.96
C ALA A 4 0.76 25.55 7.57
N ILE A 5 0.02 24.46 7.38
CA ILE A 5 -0.03 23.66 6.15
C ILE A 5 -1.23 24.12 5.32
N ASN A 6 -1.02 24.39 4.04
CA ASN A 6 -2.10 24.74 3.12
C ASN A 6 -2.74 23.45 2.57
N PRO A 7 -4.02 23.16 2.92
CA PRO A 7 -4.71 21.97 2.40
C PRO A 7 -5.24 22.17 0.96
N GLY A 8 -4.87 23.28 0.28
CA GLY A 8 -5.28 23.60 -1.09
C GLY A 8 -6.35 24.67 -1.22
N ASN A 9 -6.94 25.10 -0.11
CA ASN A 9 -8.02 26.13 -0.07
C ASN A 9 -7.75 27.25 0.93
N ALA A 10 -6.56 27.33 1.50
CA ALA A 10 -6.20 28.42 2.41
C ALA A 10 -6.07 29.74 1.65
N VAL A 11 -6.58 30.82 2.25
CA VAL A 11 -6.65 32.16 1.64
C VAL A 11 -5.77 33.14 2.41
N GLY A 12 -4.90 33.84 1.69
CA GLY A 12 -4.03 34.87 2.27
C GLY A 12 -2.60 34.41 2.47
N GLU A 13 -1.72 35.37 2.74
CA GLU A 13 -0.31 35.12 3.07
C GLU A 13 -0.09 35.18 4.57
N LEU A 14 0.71 34.27 5.08
CA LEU A 14 1.18 34.26 6.46
C LEU A 14 2.64 34.72 6.53
N ALA A 15 2.93 35.53 7.55
CA ALA A 15 4.30 35.90 7.85
C ALA A 15 5.03 34.72 8.50
N GLY A 16 6.17 34.31 7.93
CA GLY A 16 6.97 33.22 8.43
C GLY A 16 7.92 32.63 7.37
N ASP A 17 8.56 31.53 7.72
CA ASP A 17 9.50 30.83 6.85
C ASP A 17 8.74 29.86 5.92
N LYS A 18 8.64 30.17 4.63
CA LYS A 18 8.01 29.32 3.61
C LYS A 18 8.76 27.97 3.51
N THR A 19 8.01 26.88 3.49
CA THR A 19 8.54 25.51 3.44
C THR A 19 7.50 24.59 2.79
N VAL A 20 7.82 23.30 2.79
CA VAL A 20 6.93 22.23 2.37
C VAL A 20 6.77 21.25 3.55
N ASP A 21 5.54 20.79 3.79
CA ASP A 21 5.30 19.75 4.79
C ASP A 21 6.05 18.47 4.42
N PRO A 22 6.91 17.94 5.30
CA PRO A 22 7.79 16.82 4.94
C PRO A 22 7.07 15.47 4.79
N ALA A 23 5.85 15.34 5.31
CA ALA A 23 5.09 14.09 5.24
C ALA A 23 4.24 13.98 3.97
N PHE A 24 3.59 15.09 3.57
CA PHE A 24 2.60 15.09 2.48
C PHE A 24 2.98 15.97 1.29
N GLY A 25 4.09 16.72 1.39
CA GLY A 25 4.56 17.58 0.31
C GLY A 25 3.70 18.82 0.03
N LEU A 26 2.86 19.20 0.98
CA LEU A 26 1.99 20.38 0.85
C LEU A 26 2.76 21.66 1.16
N GLU A 27 2.39 22.77 0.51
CA GLU A 27 2.93 24.08 0.84
C GLU A 27 2.63 24.44 2.30
N ALA A 28 3.63 24.95 3.00
CA ALA A 28 3.52 25.25 4.41
C ALA A 28 4.37 26.46 4.81
N VAL A 29 4.08 27.03 5.97
CA VAL A 29 4.81 28.17 6.53
C VAL A 29 5.09 27.91 8.00
N TRP A 30 6.35 28.06 8.43
CA TRP A 30 6.71 28.06 9.85
C TRP A 30 6.33 29.40 10.47
N ILE A 31 5.41 29.38 11.42
CA ILE A 31 4.85 30.58 12.08
C ILE A 31 5.15 30.61 13.57
N ASP A 32 5.11 31.81 14.14
CA ASP A 32 5.10 31.98 15.59
C ASP A 32 3.72 31.67 16.18
N SER A 33 3.70 31.37 17.48
CA SER A 33 2.47 31.04 18.21
C SER A 33 1.40 32.15 18.15
N ALA A 34 1.82 33.40 18.03
CA ALA A 34 0.90 34.56 17.92
C ALA A 34 0.06 34.52 16.63
N LEU A 35 0.54 33.90 15.56
CA LEU A 35 -0.13 33.82 14.26
C LEU A 35 -1.04 32.58 14.13
N ARG A 36 -1.10 31.73 15.13
CA ARG A 36 -1.81 30.45 15.09
C ARG A 36 -3.31 30.61 14.79
N GLU A 37 -3.99 31.49 15.51
CA GLU A 37 -5.43 31.72 15.33
C GLU A 37 -5.71 32.34 13.97
N GLN A 38 -4.89 33.29 13.53
CA GLN A 38 -4.99 33.90 12.22
C GLN A 38 -4.86 32.85 11.11
N ALA A 39 -3.86 31.98 11.20
CA ALA A 39 -3.65 30.90 10.22
C ALA A 39 -4.85 29.95 10.16
N GLN A 40 -5.43 29.58 11.30
CA GLN A 40 -6.63 28.73 11.35
C GLN A 40 -7.84 29.39 10.70
N ILE A 41 -8.06 30.70 10.95
CA ILE A 41 -9.14 31.48 10.33
C ILE A 41 -8.95 31.55 8.80
N GLN A 42 -7.72 31.63 8.32
CA GLN A 42 -7.39 31.65 6.90
C GLN A 42 -7.49 30.26 6.22
N GLY A 43 -7.83 29.21 6.97
CA GLY A 43 -8.03 27.84 6.44
C GLY A 43 -6.77 26.97 6.41
N PHE A 44 -5.68 27.40 7.04
CA PHE A 44 -4.50 26.54 7.21
C PHE A 44 -4.72 25.50 8.29
N THR A 45 -4.16 24.32 8.11
CA THR A 45 -4.03 23.33 9.16
C THR A 45 -2.78 23.63 9.97
N VAL A 46 -2.96 23.99 11.25
CA VAL A 46 -1.85 24.42 12.11
C VAL A 46 -1.46 23.30 13.07
N VAL A 47 -0.23 22.85 12.99
CA VAL A 47 0.31 21.74 13.79
C VAL A 47 1.59 22.15 14.52
N GLU A 48 1.82 21.58 15.69
CA GLU A 48 3.02 21.81 16.46
C GLU A 48 4.24 21.12 15.83
N ALA A 49 5.43 21.69 15.98
CA ALA A 49 6.66 21.15 15.42
C ALA A 49 6.95 19.69 15.86
N SER A 50 6.65 19.35 17.10
CA SER A 50 6.74 17.98 17.63
C SER A 50 5.82 17.00 16.85
N THR A 51 4.62 17.44 16.53
CA THR A 51 3.65 16.66 15.73
C THR A 51 4.14 16.49 14.30
N VAL A 52 4.73 17.52 13.69
CA VAL A 52 5.33 17.43 12.34
C VAL A 52 6.43 16.37 12.31
N VAL A 53 7.32 16.39 13.30
CA VAL A 53 8.42 15.39 13.41
C VAL A 53 7.85 13.98 13.59
N ALA A 54 6.89 13.80 14.49
CA ALA A 54 6.28 12.50 14.75
C ALA A 54 5.54 11.95 13.52
N THR A 55 4.79 12.80 12.81
CA THR A 55 4.07 12.43 11.59
C THR A 55 5.03 12.05 10.47
N HIS A 56 6.08 12.86 10.26
CA HIS A 56 7.10 12.58 9.26
C HIS A 56 7.85 11.29 9.55
N LEU A 57 8.28 11.06 10.80
CA LEU A 57 8.94 9.84 11.21
C LEU A 57 8.04 8.62 11.01
N ASN A 58 6.76 8.71 11.39
CA ASN A 58 5.80 7.63 11.17
C ASN A 58 5.59 7.34 9.67
N HIS A 59 5.54 8.38 8.84
CA HIS A 59 5.48 8.24 7.39
C HIS A 59 6.72 7.51 6.84
N LEU A 60 7.93 7.90 7.26
CA LEU A 60 9.18 7.27 6.84
C LEU A 60 9.26 5.81 7.30
N ILE A 61 8.90 5.51 8.54
CA ILE A 61 8.86 4.12 9.05
C ILE A 61 7.91 3.28 8.19
N GLY A 62 6.73 3.79 7.86
CA GLY A 62 5.78 3.09 6.98
C GLY A 62 6.32 2.88 5.56
N GLN A 63 6.99 3.88 5.00
CA GLN A 63 7.58 3.83 3.66
C GLN A 63 8.72 2.82 3.57
N PHE A 64 9.59 2.76 4.58
CA PHE A 64 10.77 1.91 4.63
C PHE A 64 10.59 0.66 5.51
N ALA A 65 9.34 0.32 5.87
CA ALA A 65 9.06 -0.79 6.77
C ALA A 65 9.70 -2.11 6.32
N SER A 66 9.66 -2.41 5.02
CA SER A 66 10.27 -3.63 4.47
C SER A 66 11.79 -3.65 4.55
N GLU A 67 12.45 -2.48 4.54
CA GLU A 67 13.90 -2.36 4.65
C GLU A 67 14.36 -2.40 6.12
N LEU A 68 13.55 -1.81 7.00
CA LEU A 68 13.79 -1.81 8.45
C LEU A 68 13.48 -3.16 9.10
N PHE A 69 12.64 -3.97 8.47
CA PHE A 69 12.26 -5.28 8.97
C PHE A 69 13.26 -6.34 8.51
N GLY A 70 14.24 -6.63 9.38
CA GLY A 70 15.30 -7.57 9.12
C GLY A 70 15.01 -8.99 9.64
N ARG A 71 16.04 -9.83 9.55
CA ARG A 71 15.96 -11.22 10.01
C ARG A 71 15.80 -11.33 11.54
N GLN A 72 16.40 -10.40 12.28
CA GLN A 72 16.28 -10.35 13.74
C GLN A 72 14.84 -10.00 14.16
N GLU A 73 14.24 -9.02 13.52
CA GLU A 73 12.85 -8.63 13.76
C GLU A 73 11.89 -9.77 13.40
N THR A 74 12.19 -10.53 12.33
CA THR A 74 11.44 -11.74 11.96
C THR A 74 11.49 -12.79 13.08
N GLN A 75 12.69 -13.04 13.64
CA GLN A 75 12.84 -14.01 14.72
C GLN A 75 12.11 -13.54 15.98
N GLN A 76 12.25 -12.29 16.38
CA GLN A 76 11.56 -11.72 17.53
C GLN A 76 10.03 -11.79 17.38
N LEU A 77 9.51 -11.55 16.19
CA LEU A 77 8.09 -11.68 15.88
C LEU A 77 7.64 -13.12 16.01
N LEU A 78 8.41 -14.07 15.44
CA LEU A 78 8.12 -15.50 15.55
C LEU A 78 8.13 -15.98 17.01
N ASP A 79 9.12 -15.55 17.82
CA ASP A 79 9.23 -15.89 19.23
C ASP A 79 8.01 -15.40 20.02
N ARG A 80 7.52 -14.20 19.73
CA ARG A 80 6.29 -13.66 20.33
C ARG A 80 5.07 -14.49 19.94
N VAL A 81 4.92 -14.81 18.65
CA VAL A 81 3.81 -15.67 18.18
C VAL A 81 3.87 -17.05 18.82
N SER A 82 5.08 -17.61 19.02
CA SER A 82 5.28 -18.90 19.67
C SER A 82 4.89 -18.88 21.16
N GLN A 83 5.07 -17.75 21.83
CA GLN A 83 4.63 -17.58 23.23
C GLN A 83 3.11 -17.48 23.34
N GLU A 84 2.46 -16.77 22.41
CA GLU A 84 1.01 -16.57 22.41
C GLU A 84 0.25 -17.79 21.87
N MET A 85 0.80 -18.45 20.84
CA MET A 85 0.18 -19.57 20.12
C MET A 85 1.19 -20.71 19.88
N PRO A 86 1.64 -21.43 20.93
CA PRO A 86 2.72 -22.40 20.80
C PRO A 86 2.40 -23.56 19.86
N LYS A 87 1.16 -24.02 19.83
CA LYS A 87 0.73 -25.11 18.93
C LYS A 87 0.74 -24.72 17.45
N LEU A 88 0.55 -23.45 17.14
CA LEU A 88 0.55 -22.95 15.78
C LEU A 88 1.97 -22.92 15.19
N THR A 89 2.96 -22.70 16.03
CA THR A 89 4.34 -22.54 15.63
C THR A 89 5.19 -23.79 15.88
N GLU A 90 4.59 -24.84 16.42
CA GLU A 90 5.25 -26.14 16.63
C GLU A 90 5.72 -26.68 15.27
N ASP A 91 7.02 -26.95 15.14
CA ASP A 91 7.68 -27.40 13.92
C ASP A 91 7.52 -26.48 12.69
N PHE A 92 6.96 -25.28 12.84
CA PHE A 92 6.74 -24.37 11.72
C PHE A 92 8.07 -23.87 11.11
N VAL A 93 9.00 -23.37 11.94
CA VAL A 93 10.35 -23.01 11.52
C VAL A 93 11.35 -23.83 12.31
N PRO A 94 12.27 -24.58 11.65
CA PRO A 94 12.52 -24.66 10.21
C PRO A 94 11.71 -25.76 9.48
N GLY A 95 10.82 -26.51 10.16
CA GLY A 95 10.21 -27.71 9.62
C GLY A 95 9.33 -27.50 8.37
N VAL A 96 8.44 -26.52 8.41
CA VAL A 96 7.52 -26.22 7.28
C VAL A 96 8.10 -25.14 6.37
N VAL A 97 8.61 -24.05 6.95
CA VAL A 97 9.26 -22.96 6.21
C VAL A 97 10.62 -22.62 6.82
N SER A 98 11.57 -22.17 5.99
CA SER A 98 12.80 -21.59 6.51
C SER A 98 12.53 -20.20 7.09
N LEU A 99 13.35 -19.77 8.07
CA LEU A 99 13.29 -18.38 8.55
C LEU A 99 13.51 -17.37 7.42
N THR A 100 14.32 -17.72 6.42
CA THR A 100 14.55 -16.87 5.25
C THR A 100 13.31 -16.73 4.38
N THR A 101 12.56 -17.80 4.16
CA THR A 101 11.29 -17.79 3.43
C THR A 101 10.25 -16.96 4.17
N LEU A 102 10.08 -17.19 5.47
CA LEU A 102 9.17 -16.40 6.31
C LEU A 102 9.53 -14.92 6.25
N HIS A 103 10.81 -14.58 6.47
CA HIS A 103 11.30 -13.20 6.39
C HIS A 103 10.96 -12.56 5.04
N LYS A 104 11.19 -13.28 3.93
CA LYS A 104 10.91 -12.76 2.58
C LYS A 104 9.42 -12.52 2.34
N VAL A 105 8.56 -13.41 2.80
CA VAL A 105 7.10 -13.22 2.72
C VAL A 105 6.66 -11.99 3.51
N LEU A 106 7.13 -11.84 4.75
CA LEU A 106 6.79 -10.67 5.58
C LEU A 106 7.32 -9.36 4.98
N GLN A 107 8.54 -9.36 4.43
CA GLN A 107 9.07 -8.21 3.70
C GLN A 107 8.24 -7.86 2.47
N ASN A 108 7.80 -8.84 1.69
CA ASN A 108 6.96 -8.60 0.51
C ASN A 108 5.62 -7.98 0.90
N LEU A 109 5.00 -8.44 1.99
CA LEU A 109 3.76 -7.86 2.52
C LEU A 109 3.98 -6.40 2.92
N LEU A 110 5.02 -6.12 3.72
CA LEU A 110 5.35 -4.77 4.17
C LEU A 110 5.71 -3.83 3.01
N ALA A 111 6.42 -4.32 1.99
CA ALA A 111 6.77 -3.55 0.80
C ALA A 111 5.52 -3.09 0.02
N GLU A 112 4.42 -3.81 0.13
CA GLU A 112 3.14 -3.47 -0.46
C GLU A 112 2.13 -2.90 0.56
N ARG A 113 2.61 -2.44 1.72
CA ARG A 113 1.83 -1.83 2.80
C ARG A 113 0.73 -2.72 3.38
N VAL A 114 0.90 -4.04 3.28
CA VAL A 114 0.00 -5.00 3.92
C VAL A 114 0.44 -5.21 5.36
N SER A 115 -0.51 -5.08 6.29
CA SER A 115 -0.25 -5.30 7.72
C SER A 115 0.12 -6.75 8.01
N ILE A 116 1.20 -6.96 8.75
CA ILE A 116 1.63 -8.28 9.23
C ILE A 116 1.15 -8.59 10.66
N ARG A 117 0.17 -7.85 11.18
CA ARG A 117 -0.32 -8.04 12.56
C ARG A 117 -1.07 -9.35 12.74
N ASP A 118 -1.77 -9.81 11.71
CA ASP A 118 -2.47 -11.09 11.73
C ASP A 118 -1.51 -12.24 11.41
N MET A 119 -0.57 -12.46 12.31
CA MET A 119 0.41 -13.54 12.20
C MET A 119 -0.24 -14.93 12.23
N ARG A 120 -1.41 -15.05 12.85
CA ARG A 120 -2.14 -16.32 12.85
C ARG A 120 -2.50 -16.74 11.43
N THR A 121 -3.21 -15.88 10.70
CA THR A 121 -3.59 -16.15 9.30
C THR A 121 -2.37 -16.37 8.41
N ILE A 122 -1.30 -15.59 8.62
CA ILE A 122 -0.05 -15.73 7.86
C ILE A 122 0.58 -17.11 8.08
N VAL A 123 0.74 -17.54 9.33
CA VAL A 123 1.37 -18.82 9.69
C VAL A 123 0.51 -20.00 9.24
N GLU A 124 -0.81 -19.97 9.47
CA GLU A 124 -1.75 -21.01 9.02
C GLU A 124 -1.70 -21.20 7.50
N THR A 125 -1.74 -20.08 6.75
CA THR A 125 -1.66 -20.12 5.27
C THR A 125 -0.32 -20.65 4.78
N LEU A 126 0.78 -20.23 5.38
CA LEU A 126 2.10 -20.74 5.03
C LEU A 126 2.24 -22.23 5.36
N ALA A 127 1.70 -22.67 6.51
CA ALA A 127 1.72 -24.08 6.90
C ALA A 127 0.97 -24.97 5.89
N GLU A 128 -0.12 -24.47 5.31
CA GLU A 128 -0.92 -25.18 4.31
C GLU A 128 -0.21 -25.24 2.94
N HIS A 129 0.38 -24.13 2.49
CA HIS A 129 0.83 -23.99 1.10
C HIS A 129 2.34 -24.25 0.90
N ALA A 130 3.18 -23.98 1.92
CA ALA A 130 4.63 -24.10 1.78
C ALA A 130 5.13 -25.54 1.47
N PRO A 131 4.46 -26.63 1.89
CA PRO A 131 4.86 -27.98 1.49
C PRO A 131 4.81 -28.23 -0.03
N ALA A 132 3.94 -27.54 -0.74
CA ALA A 132 3.76 -27.64 -2.19
C ALA A 132 4.43 -26.50 -2.99
N GLN A 133 4.75 -25.39 -2.33
CA GLN A 133 5.27 -24.18 -2.98
C GLN A 133 6.41 -23.57 -2.16
N SER A 134 7.59 -23.45 -2.76
CA SER A 134 8.77 -22.89 -2.10
C SER A 134 9.10 -21.45 -2.48
N ASP A 135 8.48 -20.89 -3.53
CA ASP A 135 8.72 -19.51 -3.96
C ASP A 135 8.07 -18.53 -3.00
N PRO A 136 8.85 -17.65 -2.34
CA PRO A 136 8.28 -16.65 -1.42
C PRO A 136 7.31 -15.68 -2.08
N TYR A 137 7.41 -15.40 -3.38
CA TYR A 137 6.49 -14.51 -4.08
C TYR A 137 5.13 -15.16 -4.25
N GLU A 138 5.10 -16.44 -4.65
CA GLU A 138 3.86 -17.21 -4.75
C GLU A 138 3.22 -17.40 -3.37
N LEU A 139 4.01 -17.71 -2.35
CA LEU A 139 3.54 -17.79 -0.97
C LEU A 139 2.97 -16.43 -0.49
N THR A 140 3.61 -15.32 -0.84
CA THR A 140 3.06 -13.98 -0.53
C THR A 140 1.69 -13.79 -1.17
N THR A 141 1.51 -14.26 -2.40
CA THR A 141 0.25 -14.13 -3.13
C THR A 141 -0.90 -14.87 -2.44
N VAL A 142 -0.69 -16.11 -2.00
CA VAL A 142 -1.73 -16.86 -1.27
C VAL A 142 -2.00 -16.28 0.12
N VAL A 143 -0.96 -15.81 0.83
CA VAL A 143 -1.12 -15.11 2.10
C VAL A 143 -1.94 -13.82 1.95
N ARG A 144 -1.72 -13.05 0.89
CA ARG A 144 -2.51 -11.85 0.61
C ARG A 144 -3.99 -12.16 0.40
N VAL A 145 -4.31 -13.24 -0.32
CA VAL A 145 -5.70 -13.69 -0.49
C VAL A 145 -6.32 -14.04 0.85
N ALA A 146 -5.60 -14.78 1.70
CA ALA A 146 -6.07 -15.11 3.04
C ALA A 146 -6.27 -13.87 3.93
N LEU A 147 -5.45 -12.83 3.75
CA LEU A 147 -5.57 -11.54 4.42
C LEU A 147 -6.58 -10.57 3.75
N GLY A 148 -7.31 -11.02 2.74
CA GLY A 148 -8.16 -10.18 1.89
C GLY A 148 -9.14 -9.31 2.69
N ARG A 149 -9.73 -9.85 3.78
CA ARG A 149 -10.61 -9.07 4.65
C ARG A 149 -9.88 -7.90 5.33
N ALA A 150 -8.69 -8.15 5.83
CA ALA A 150 -7.88 -7.10 6.47
C ALA A 150 -7.40 -6.06 5.43
N ILE A 151 -7.00 -6.51 4.24
CA ILE A 151 -6.59 -5.64 3.13
C ILE A 151 -7.78 -4.78 2.68
N THR A 152 -8.95 -5.37 2.46
CA THR A 152 -10.17 -4.64 2.08
C THR A 152 -10.51 -3.59 3.13
N GLN A 153 -10.49 -3.94 4.42
CA GLN A 153 -10.81 -3.01 5.50
C GLN A 153 -9.79 -1.87 5.62
N GLN A 154 -8.53 -2.13 5.32
CA GLN A 154 -7.47 -1.12 5.36
C GLN A 154 -7.70 -0.01 4.32
N TRP A 155 -8.07 -0.37 3.10
CA TRP A 155 -8.22 0.57 1.99
C TRP A 155 -9.64 1.09 1.83
N PHE A 156 -10.63 0.33 2.27
CA PHE A 156 -12.05 0.63 2.17
C PHE A 156 -12.74 0.42 3.51
N PRO A 157 -12.48 1.30 4.50
CA PRO A 157 -13.10 1.19 5.81
C PRO A 157 -14.62 1.30 5.72
N GLY A 158 -15.32 0.55 6.59
CA GLY A 158 -16.78 0.46 6.57
C GLY A 158 -17.33 -0.53 5.56
N ASN A 159 -18.66 -0.48 5.32
CA ASN A 159 -19.38 -1.43 4.47
C ASN A 159 -19.91 -0.80 3.17
N GLY A 160 -19.42 0.37 2.79
CA GLY A 160 -19.84 1.09 1.59
C GLY A 160 -19.34 0.46 0.29
N GLU A 161 -19.72 1.08 -0.83
CA GLU A 161 -19.25 0.75 -2.16
C GLU A 161 -17.72 0.96 -2.26
N ILE A 162 -17.03 0.05 -2.93
CA ILE A 162 -15.59 0.11 -3.19
C ILE A 162 -15.36 0.86 -4.50
N GLN A 163 -14.72 2.02 -4.43
CA GLN A 163 -14.37 2.82 -5.61
C GLN A 163 -12.93 2.54 -6.03
N VAL A 164 -12.76 1.99 -7.23
CA VAL A 164 -11.46 1.53 -7.73
C VAL A 164 -11.21 1.98 -9.17
N ILE A 165 -9.92 1.98 -9.54
CA ILE A 165 -9.47 2.02 -10.92
C ILE A 165 -9.50 0.59 -11.46
N GLY A 166 -9.99 0.38 -12.69
CA GLY A 166 -9.96 -0.93 -13.35
C GLY A 166 -9.05 -0.97 -14.57
N LEU A 167 -8.93 -2.14 -15.19
CA LEU A 167 -8.32 -2.32 -16.50
C LEU A 167 -9.40 -2.52 -17.56
N ASP A 168 -9.16 -1.99 -18.75
CA ASP A 168 -9.96 -2.34 -19.93
C ASP A 168 -9.77 -3.82 -20.28
N THR A 169 -10.83 -4.46 -20.74
CA THR A 169 -10.83 -5.90 -21.05
C THR A 169 -9.83 -6.29 -22.14
N GLN A 170 -9.58 -5.42 -23.13
CA GLN A 170 -8.61 -5.69 -24.20
C GLN A 170 -7.19 -5.58 -23.66
N LEU A 171 -6.90 -4.54 -22.86
CA LEU A 171 -5.62 -4.38 -22.20
C LEU A 171 -5.34 -5.53 -21.23
N GLU A 172 -6.31 -5.93 -20.42
CA GLU A 172 -6.17 -7.07 -19.52
C GLU A 172 -5.80 -8.35 -20.26
N ARG A 173 -6.48 -8.62 -21.37
CA ARG A 173 -6.22 -9.79 -22.24
C ARG A 173 -4.82 -9.75 -22.84
N LEU A 174 -4.36 -8.60 -23.33
CA LEU A 174 -2.99 -8.41 -23.85
C LEU A 174 -1.93 -8.66 -22.78
N LEU A 175 -2.15 -8.16 -21.57
CA LEU A 175 -1.25 -8.35 -20.43
C LEU A 175 -1.17 -9.82 -20.00
N LEU A 176 -2.31 -10.53 -19.98
CA LEU A 176 -2.35 -11.96 -19.67
C LEU A 176 -1.62 -12.80 -20.72
N GLN A 177 -1.76 -12.46 -22.00
CA GLN A 177 -1.03 -13.12 -23.10
C GLN A 177 0.49 -12.87 -22.98
N ALA A 178 0.91 -11.64 -22.70
CA ALA A 178 2.32 -11.31 -22.48
C ALA A 178 2.91 -12.09 -21.29
N LEU A 179 2.16 -12.22 -20.21
CA LEU A 179 2.58 -12.99 -19.03
C LEU A 179 2.76 -14.49 -19.36
N GLN A 180 1.84 -15.09 -20.11
CA GLN A 180 1.91 -16.49 -20.53
C GLN A 180 3.08 -16.77 -21.51
N GLY A 181 3.39 -15.80 -22.36
CA GLY A 181 4.50 -15.87 -23.30
C GLY A 181 5.89 -15.72 -22.70
N GLY A 182 6.00 -15.51 -21.38
CA GLY A 182 7.26 -15.25 -20.68
C GLY A 182 7.97 -13.97 -21.11
N GLY A 183 7.31 -13.11 -21.92
CA GLY A 183 7.79 -11.82 -22.35
C GLY A 183 7.52 -10.73 -21.31
N GLY A 184 8.43 -9.75 -21.25
CA GLY A 184 8.16 -8.51 -20.51
C GLY A 184 7.11 -7.65 -21.24
N LEU A 185 6.66 -6.59 -20.56
CA LEU A 185 5.81 -5.57 -21.22
C LEU A 185 6.60 -4.91 -22.36
N GLU A 186 5.98 -4.84 -23.53
CA GLU A 186 6.53 -4.10 -24.64
C GLU A 186 6.71 -2.62 -24.23
N PRO A 187 7.87 -1.97 -24.54
CA PRO A 187 8.16 -0.62 -24.04
C PRO A 187 7.05 0.40 -24.32
N GLY A 188 6.50 0.41 -25.51
CA GLY A 188 5.41 1.34 -25.87
C GLY A 188 4.10 1.06 -25.13
N LEU A 189 3.83 -0.18 -24.74
CA LEU A 189 2.68 -0.55 -23.90
C LEU A 189 2.94 -0.15 -22.45
N ALA A 190 4.17 -0.35 -21.97
CA ALA A 190 4.57 0.00 -20.61
C ALA A 190 4.44 1.52 -20.35
N ASP A 191 4.92 2.35 -21.28
CA ASP A 191 4.84 3.82 -21.16
C ASP A 191 3.39 4.31 -21.18
N ARG A 192 2.56 3.77 -22.07
CA ARG A 192 1.12 4.10 -22.10
C ARG A 192 0.40 3.68 -20.82
N LEU A 193 0.68 2.47 -20.34
CA LEU A 193 0.10 1.97 -19.09
C LEU A 193 0.45 2.89 -17.92
N LEU A 194 1.73 3.32 -17.82
CA LEU A 194 2.19 4.20 -16.76
C LEU A 194 1.51 5.58 -16.82
N GLU A 195 1.41 6.16 -18.00
CA GLU A 195 0.78 7.48 -18.19
C GLU A 195 -0.72 7.43 -17.87
N GLN A 196 -1.44 6.41 -18.34
CA GLN A 196 -2.85 6.24 -18.03
C GLN A 196 -3.09 5.93 -16.55
N ALA A 197 -2.20 5.16 -15.91
CA ALA A 197 -2.26 4.92 -14.47
C ALA A 197 -2.08 6.21 -13.66
N ARG A 198 -1.18 7.10 -14.10
CA ARG A 198 -0.99 8.42 -13.47
C ARG A 198 -2.25 9.29 -13.58
N GLN A 199 -2.86 9.35 -14.77
CA GLN A 199 -4.10 10.10 -14.98
C GLN A 199 -5.28 9.54 -14.17
N ALA A 200 -5.40 8.21 -14.11
CA ALA A 200 -6.43 7.54 -13.32
C ALA A 200 -6.25 7.81 -11.82
N LEU A 201 -5.01 7.81 -11.34
CA LEU A 201 -4.67 8.15 -9.96
C LEU A 201 -5.07 9.59 -9.63
N GLN A 202 -4.75 10.56 -10.48
CA GLN A 202 -5.17 11.96 -10.30
C GLN A 202 -6.70 12.12 -10.21
N ARG A 203 -7.44 11.34 -11.01
CA ARG A 203 -8.92 11.31 -10.92
C ARG A 203 -9.40 10.75 -9.58
N GLN A 204 -8.76 9.68 -9.07
CA GLN A 204 -9.07 9.13 -7.75
C GLN A 204 -8.85 10.17 -6.64
N GLU A 205 -7.75 10.89 -6.69
CA GLU A 205 -7.44 11.97 -5.74
C GLU A 205 -8.50 13.07 -5.76
N MET A 206 -8.93 13.52 -6.95
CA MET A 206 -10.01 14.51 -7.08
C MET A 206 -11.35 14.02 -6.52
N LEU A 207 -11.61 12.72 -6.57
CA LEU A 207 -12.80 12.10 -5.99
C LEU A 207 -12.66 11.80 -4.49
N SER A 208 -11.51 12.07 -3.89
CA SER A 208 -11.15 11.64 -2.54
C SER A 208 -11.35 10.13 -2.33
N ALA A 209 -11.18 9.36 -3.40
CA ALA A 209 -11.30 7.90 -3.40
C ALA A 209 -9.93 7.24 -3.18
N PRO A 210 -9.88 6.03 -2.59
CA PRO A 210 -8.62 5.33 -2.36
C PRO A 210 -7.84 5.07 -3.65
N PRO A 211 -6.50 5.23 -3.66
CA PRO A 211 -5.66 5.06 -4.85
C PRO A 211 -5.44 3.58 -5.16
N VAL A 212 -6.50 2.86 -5.47
CA VAL A 212 -6.50 1.40 -5.68
C VAL A 212 -6.80 1.05 -7.12
N LEU A 213 -5.88 0.29 -7.74
CA LEU A 213 -6.06 -0.39 -9.01
C LEU A 213 -6.46 -1.84 -8.73
N LEU A 214 -7.66 -2.24 -9.17
CA LEU A 214 -8.16 -3.60 -9.05
C LEU A 214 -7.93 -4.35 -10.36
N VAL A 215 -7.28 -5.51 -10.28
CA VAL A 215 -6.87 -6.30 -11.44
C VAL A 215 -7.15 -7.79 -11.26
N ASN A 216 -7.03 -8.53 -12.34
CA ASN A 216 -7.01 -9.99 -12.30
C ASN A 216 -5.87 -10.50 -11.42
N HIS A 217 -6.15 -11.54 -10.65
CA HIS A 217 -5.21 -12.15 -9.71
C HIS A 217 -3.85 -12.49 -10.36
N ALA A 218 -3.85 -13.06 -11.57
CA ALA A 218 -2.63 -13.42 -12.27
C ALA A 218 -1.75 -12.21 -12.65
N LEU A 219 -2.36 -11.04 -12.90
CA LEU A 219 -1.66 -9.82 -13.28
C LEU A 219 -1.15 -9.00 -12.09
N ARG A 220 -1.74 -9.21 -10.91
CA ARG A 220 -1.44 -8.38 -9.74
C ARG A 220 0.05 -8.28 -9.42
N PRO A 221 0.83 -9.39 -9.30
CA PRO A 221 2.24 -9.30 -8.93
C PRO A 221 3.09 -8.54 -9.95
N LEU A 222 2.80 -8.73 -11.24
CA LEU A 222 3.48 -8.03 -12.32
C LEU A 222 3.22 -6.53 -12.27
N LEU A 223 1.96 -6.14 -12.20
CA LEU A 223 1.54 -4.73 -12.19
C LEU A 223 1.94 -4.01 -10.91
N ALA A 224 1.83 -4.66 -9.75
CA ALA A 224 2.29 -4.10 -8.48
C ALA A 224 3.79 -3.77 -8.52
N ARG A 225 4.61 -4.69 -9.01
CA ARG A 225 6.05 -4.48 -9.14
C ARG A 225 6.40 -3.40 -10.17
N PHE A 226 5.70 -3.38 -11.30
CA PHE A 226 5.93 -2.41 -12.37
C PHE A 226 5.55 -0.99 -11.94
N LEU A 227 4.34 -0.81 -11.41
CA LEU A 227 3.78 0.51 -11.10
C LEU A 227 4.38 1.13 -9.83
N ARG A 228 4.73 0.33 -8.82
CA ARG A 228 5.29 0.82 -7.54
C ARG A 228 6.52 1.71 -7.73
N ARG A 229 7.33 1.44 -8.74
CA ARG A 229 8.57 2.18 -8.98
C ARG A 229 8.32 3.65 -9.35
N SER A 230 7.27 3.91 -10.10
CA SER A 230 6.94 5.24 -10.63
C SER A 230 5.74 5.88 -9.94
N LEU A 231 4.86 5.08 -9.37
CA LEU A 231 3.63 5.48 -8.68
C LEU A 231 3.53 4.76 -7.31
N PRO A 232 4.40 5.07 -6.35
CA PRO A 232 4.47 4.36 -5.07
C PRO A 232 3.20 4.50 -4.21
N GLN A 233 2.38 5.51 -4.47
CA GLN A 233 1.10 5.73 -3.81
C GLN A 233 -0.02 4.84 -4.36
N LEU A 234 0.09 4.33 -5.60
CA LEU A 234 -0.90 3.46 -6.22
C LEU A 234 -0.79 2.04 -5.65
N VAL A 235 -1.89 1.55 -5.11
CA VAL A 235 -2.01 0.21 -4.55
C VAL A 235 -2.64 -0.71 -5.57
N VAL A 236 -2.05 -1.88 -5.82
CA VAL A 236 -2.59 -2.87 -6.74
C VAL A 236 -3.16 -4.03 -5.96
N LEU A 237 -4.47 -4.22 -6.04
CA LEU A 237 -5.20 -5.33 -5.44
C LEU A 237 -5.73 -6.28 -6.51
N SER A 238 -5.88 -7.53 -6.15
CA SER A 238 -6.54 -8.52 -7.00
C SER A 238 -8.01 -8.68 -6.62
N ASN A 239 -8.79 -9.16 -7.57
CA ASN A 239 -10.18 -9.51 -7.34
C ASN A 239 -10.37 -10.56 -6.21
N LEU A 240 -9.39 -11.45 -6.01
CA LEU A 240 -9.43 -12.46 -4.93
C LEU A 240 -9.11 -11.89 -3.53
N GLU A 241 -8.57 -10.68 -3.45
CA GLU A 241 -8.29 -9.98 -2.19
C GLU A 241 -9.47 -9.14 -1.69
N ILE A 242 -10.52 -9.00 -2.50
CA ILE A 242 -11.73 -8.26 -2.13
C ILE A 242 -12.80 -9.23 -1.65
N ASN A 243 -13.49 -8.89 -0.56
CA ASN A 243 -14.60 -9.70 -0.06
C ASN A 243 -15.77 -9.74 -1.04
N ASP A 244 -16.38 -10.90 -1.20
CA ASP A 244 -17.49 -11.14 -2.12
C ASP A 244 -18.76 -10.33 -1.80
N ASP A 245 -18.89 -9.86 -0.56
CA ASP A 245 -20.03 -9.07 -0.08
C ASP A 245 -19.97 -7.58 -0.43
N ARG A 246 -18.87 -7.13 -1.08
CA ARG A 246 -18.65 -5.72 -1.40
C ARG A 246 -19.05 -5.38 -2.83
N GLN A 247 -19.80 -4.29 -2.97
CA GLN A 247 -20.09 -3.72 -4.28
C GLN A 247 -18.91 -2.93 -4.81
N ILE A 248 -18.51 -3.18 -6.05
CA ILE A 248 -17.36 -2.56 -6.69
C ILE A 248 -17.86 -1.57 -7.75
N ARG A 249 -17.38 -0.34 -7.68
CA ARG A 249 -17.58 0.70 -8.67
C ARG A 249 -16.26 1.12 -9.30
N MET A 250 -16.15 0.97 -10.59
CA MET A 250 -15.02 1.51 -11.35
C MET A 250 -15.20 3.01 -11.57
N THR A 251 -14.27 3.81 -11.08
CA THR A 251 -14.25 5.28 -11.23
C THR A 251 -13.52 5.72 -12.49
N SER A 252 -12.55 4.92 -12.91
CA SER A 252 -11.80 5.09 -14.16
C SER A 252 -11.27 3.74 -14.63
N THR A 253 -10.94 3.66 -15.92
CA THR A 253 -10.43 2.45 -16.57
C THR A 253 -9.16 2.78 -17.33
N ILE A 254 -8.10 2.04 -17.07
CA ILE A 254 -6.83 2.12 -17.80
C ILE A 254 -6.96 1.26 -19.06
N GLY A 255 -6.55 1.79 -20.21
CA GLY A 255 -6.60 1.09 -21.50
C GLY A 255 -7.84 1.37 -22.33
N ALA A 256 -8.87 2.06 -21.81
CA ALA A 256 -9.97 2.56 -22.63
C ALA A 256 -9.44 3.64 -23.57
N ALA A 257 -9.73 3.47 -24.88
CA ALA A 257 -9.34 4.39 -25.94
C ALA A 257 -10.07 5.74 -25.85
#